data_8bbb2ce5bd6c31152de70b04f76c99e0
#
_entry.id   8bbb2ce5bd6c31152de70b04f76c99e0
#
_cell.length_a   1.000
_cell.length_b   1.000
_cell.length_c   1.000
_cell.angle_alpha   90.00
_cell.angle_beta   90.00
_cell.angle_gamma   90.00
#
_symmetry.space_group_name_H-M   'P 1'
#
loop_
_entity.id
_entity.type
_entity.pdbx_description
1 polymer ?
#
loop_
_entity_poly.entity_id
_entity_poly.type
_entity_poly.pdbx_seq_one_letter_code
_entity_poly.pdbx_strand_id
1 'polypeptide(L)'
;MSMIRLTPFAGMIPKTGARLLPNEGAQAAHNVKLQSGELRPLKGAQLLYTPASPKTNPATSIFKARNGVSSSAWFSWPIDVDCVRVPLSVDVESLFCWTGDGVPKMATYTNAVSGGG
;
A
#
# COMPACT_ATOMS: atom_id res chain seq x y z
N MET A 1 -30.85 -25.73 24.26
CA MET A 1 -29.62 -24.98 23.91
C MET A 1 -29.98 -23.84 22.98
N SER A 2 -29.74 -22.61 23.40
CA SER A 2 -30.05 -21.45 22.55
C SER A 2 -28.93 -21.27 21.53
N MET A 3 -29.24 -21.32 20.26
CA MET A 3 -28.29 -21.10 19.17
C MET A 3 -28.41 -19.63 18.69
N ILE A 4 -27.35 -18.87 18.83
CA ILE A 4 -27.26 -17.55 18.24
C ILE A 4 -26.77 -17.72 16.81
N ARG A 5 -27.60 -17.38 15.84
CA ARG A 5 -27.25 -17.42 14.42
C ARG A 5 -26.94 -16.00 13.93
N LEU A 6 -25.70 -15.74 13.61
CA LEU A 6 -25.29 -14.50 12.98
C LEU A 6 -25.26 -14.72 11.47
N THR A 7 -26.21 -14.15 10.78
CA THR A 7 -26.26 -14.11 9.32
C THR A 7 -26.28 -12.64 8.94
N PRO A 8 -25.95 -12.25 7.85
CA PRO A 8 -25.02 -11.31 7.26
C PRO A 8 -24.51 -10.20 8.21
N PHE A 9 -23.31 -9.70 7.98
CA PHE A 9 -22.80 -8.48 8.63
C PHE A 9 -23.07 -7.27 7.74
N ALA A 10 -23.79 -6.27 8.27
CA ALA A 10 -24.08 -5.02 7.56
C ALA A 10 -22.92 -4.01 7.62
N GLY A 11 -21.95 -4.20 8.53
CA GLY A 11 -20.80 -3.33 8.70
C GLY A 11 -20.66 -2.78 10.13
N MET A 12 -19.79 -1.77 10.28
CA MET A 12 -19.59 -1.10 11.57
C MET A 12 -20.55 0.09 11.77
N ILE A 13 -21.20 0.14 12.91
CA ILE A 13 -22.10 1.21 13.31
C ILE A 13 -21.67 1.76 14.68
N PRO A 14 -20.53 2.50 14.76
CA PRO A 14 -19.91 2.90 16.03
C PRO A 14 -20.74 3.93 16.81
N LYS A 15 -21.64 4.66 16.16
CA LYS A 15 -22.47 5.70 16.81
C LYS A 15 -23.68 5.17 17.55
N THR A 16 -24.05 3.92 17.31
CA THR A 16 -25.26 3.33 17.92
C THR A 16 -24.89 2.63 19.21
N GLY A 17 -25.60 2.96 20.30
CA GLY A 17 -25.39 2.27 21.58
C GLY A 17 -25.66 0.77 21.48
N ALA A 18 -24.94 -0.02 22.26
CA ALA A 18 -24.97 -1.48 22.19
C ALA A 18 -26.39 -2.09 22.32
N ARG A 19 -27.30 -1.44 23.02
CA ARG A 19 -28.70 -1.89 23.16
C ARG A 19 -29.58 -1.67 21.94
N LEU A 20 -29.19 -0.72 21.08
CA LEU A 20 -29.93 -0.33 19.87
C LEU A 20 -29.22 -0.85 18.61
N LEU A 21 -28.08 -1.54 18.77
CA LEU A 21 -27.34 -2.08 17.66
C LEU A 21 -28.11 -3.25 17.04
N PRO A 22 -28.39 -3.22 15.72
CA PRO A 22 -29.01 -4.38 15.06
C PRO A 22 -28.05 -5.58 15.11
N ASN A 23 -28.62 -6.79 15.13
CA ASN A 23 -27.84 -8.05 15.20
C ASN A 23 -26.83 -8.22 14.06
N GLU A 24 -27.01 -7.49 12.98
CA GLU A 24 -26.15 -7.51 11.78
C GLU A 24 -25.02 -6.46 11.82
N GLY A 25 -25.00 -5.60 12.83
CA GLY A 25 -24.02 -4.54 12.99
C GLY A 25 -22.97 -4.85 14.03
N ALA A 26 -21.76 -4.34 13.85
CA ALA A 26 -20.70 -4.36 14.84
C ALA A 26 -20.39 -2.93 15.32
N GLN A 27 -20.25 -2.74 16.62
CA GLN A 27 -19.82 -1.46 17.19
C GLN A 27 -18.32 -1.26 17.06
N ALA A 28 -17.55 -2.34 17.20
CA ALA A 28 -16.12 -2.37 16.98
C ALA A 28 -15.73 -3.66 16.27
N ALA A 29 -14.80 -3.58 15.35
CA ALA A 29 -14.27 -4.72 14.63
C ALA A 29 -12.74 -4.58 14.47
N HIS A 30 -12.00 -5.52 15.02
CA HIS A 30 -10.54 -5.53 14.96
C HIS A 30 -10.07 -6.72 14.14
N ASN A 31 -9.12 -6.49 13.22
CA ASN A 31 -8.50 -7.53 12.37
C ASN A 31 -9.48 -8.36 11.52
N VAL A 32 -10.61 -7.76 11.16
CA VAL A 32 -11.64 -8.41 10.34
C VAL A 32 -12.07 -7.54 9.17
N LYS A 33 -12.48 -8.18 8.08
CA LYS A 33 -13.13 -7.54 6.93
C LYS A 33 -14.61 -7.85 6.94
N LEU A 34 -15.44 -6.81 6.81
CA LEU A 34 -16.90 -6.90 6.82
C LEU A 34 -17.54 -6.56 5.46
N GLN A 35 -16.74 -6.17 4.47
CA GLN A 35 -17.20 -5.60 3.20
C GLN A 35 -18.09 -6.54 2.36
N SER A 36 -17.93 -7.84 2.52
CA SER A 36 -18.70 -8.84 1.75
C SER A 36 -19.96 -9.34 2.47
N GLY A 37 -20.32 -8.75 3.59
CA GLY A 37 -21.38 -9.31 4.47
C GLY A 37 -20.95 -10.56 5.23
N GLU A 38 -19.72 -10.99 5.07
CA GLU A 38 -19.11 -12.11 5.80
C GLU A 38 -18.02 -11.61 6.74
N LEU A 39 -17.89 -12.29 7.87
CA LEU A 39 -16.80 -12.03 8.80
C LEU A 39 -15.55 -12.77 8.30
N ARG A 40 -14.61 -12.05 7.72
CA ARG A 40 -13.35 -12.61 7.24
C ARG A 40 -12.16 -12.04 8.00
N PRO A 41 -11.12 -12.83 8.29
CA PRO A 41 -9.91 -12.31 8.92
C PRO A 41 -9.20 -11.33 7.98
N LEU A 42 -8.64 -10.27 8.55
CA LEU A 42 -7.70 -9.42 7.85
C LEU A 42 -6.39 -10.20 7.69
N LYS A 43 -5.93 -10.34 6.46
CA LYS A 43 -4.64 -11.01 6.20
C LYS A 43 -3.52 -10.16 6.81
N GLY A 44 -2.55 -10.81 7.43
CA GLY A 44 -1.34 -10.17 7.93
C GLY A 44 -0.50 -9.54 6.80
N ALA A 45 0.37 -8.63 7.18
CA ALA A 45 1.32 -8.04 6.26
C ALA A 45 2.28 -9.12 5.72
N GLN A 46 2.52 -9.12 4.43
CA GLN A 46 3.48 -9.99 3.78
C GLN A 46 4.65 -9.16 3.27
N LEU A 47 5.86 -9.64 3.50
CA LEU A 47 7.06 -9.02 2.94
C LEU A 47 7.04 -9.16 1.42
N LEU A 48 7.03 -8.03 0.71
CA LEU A 48 7.04 -7.99 -0.76
C LEU A 48 8.42 -7.76 -1.34
N TYR A 49 9.30 -7.07 -0.61
CA TYR A 49 10.60 -6.66 -1.11
C TYR A 49 11.57 -6.38 0.04
N THR A 50 12.80 -6.83 -0.13
CA THR A 50 13.91 -6.48 0.76
C THR A 50 14.94 -5.71 -0.07
N PRO A 51 15.29 -4.46 0.30
CA PRO A 51 16.32 -3.70 -0.41
C PRO A 51 17.65 -4.45 -0.39
N ALA A 52 18.38 -4.42 -1.50
CA ALA A 52 19.69 -5.06 -1.62
C ALA A 52 20.75 -4.43 -0.70
N SER A 53 20.58 -3.14 -0.39
CA SER A 53 21.41 -2.42 0.58
C SER A 53 20.52 -1.94 1.72
N PRO A 54 20.74 -2.40 2.96
CA PRO A 54 20.00 -1.90 4.10
C PRO A 54 20.34 -0.41 4.28
N LYS A 55 19.30 0.44 4.15
CA LYS A 55 19.47 1.87 4.39
C LYS A 55 19.58 2.11 5.90
N THR A 56 20.52 2.94 6.29
CA THR A 56 20.81 3.27 7.70
C THR A 56 19.65 4.03 8.36
N ASN A 57 18.83 4.72 7.55
CA ASN A 57 17.68 5.49 8.00
C ASN A 57 16.38 4.87 7.50
N PRO A 58 15.30 4.95 8.29
CA PRO A 58 13.99 4.49 7.85
C PRO A 58 13.55 5.27 6.58
N ALA A 59 12.89 4.58 5.67
CA ALA A 59 12.36 5.22 4.47
C ALA A 59 11.18 6.12 4.84
N THR A 60 11.25 7.38 4.42
CA THR A 60 10.15 8.36 4.55
C THR A 60 9.26 8.32 3.32
N SER A 61 9.84 8.19 2.13
CA SER A 61 9.12 8.07 0.87
C SER A 61 9.45 6.76 0.16
N ILE A 62 8.41 6.11 -0.39
CA ILE A 62 8.53 4.84 -1.10
C ILE A 62 7.75 4.94 -2.41
N PHE A 63 8.37 4.55 -3.51
CA PHE A 63 7.74 4.53 -4.83
C PHE A 63 7.97 3.20 -5.53
N LYS A 64 6.90 2.60 -6.08
CA LYS A 64 6.98 1.39 -6.89
C LYS A 64 7.19 1.72 -8.35
N ALA A 65 8.42 1.63 -8.82
CA ALA A 65 8.77 1.78 -10.22
C ALA A 65 8.41 0.52 -11.02
N ARG A 66 7.74 0.70 -12.15
CA ARG A 66 7.44 -0.37 -13.09
C ARG A 66 8.06 -0.08 -14.45
N ASN A 67 8.71 -1.09 -15.04
CA ASN A 67 9.20 -1.05 -16.41
C ASN A 67 8.49 -2.13 -17.22
N GLY A 68 7.55 -1.72 -18.07
CA GLY A 68 6.67 -2.65 -18.77
C GLY A 68 5.77 -3.46 -17.85
N VAL A 69 5.50 -4.71 -18.25
CA VAL A 69 4.57 -5.61 -17.56
C VAL A 69 5.28 -6.49 -16.53
N SER A 70 6.54 -6.81 -16.74
CA SER A 70 7.27 -7.87 -16.01
C SER A 70 8.30 -7.36 -15.02
N SER A 71 8.80 -6.14 -15.14
CA SER A 71 9.87 -5.62 -14.29
C SER A 71 9.36 -4.57 -13.30
N SER A 72 9.71 -4.72 -12.04
CA SER A 72 9.40 -3.72 -11.02
C SER A 72 10.50 -3.65 -9.96
N ALA A 73 10.75 -2.44 -9.48
CA ALA A 73 11.66 -2.16 -8.38
C ALA A 73 11.00 -1.20 -7.39
N TRP A 74 11.56 -1.11 -6.20
CA TRP A 74 11.13 -0.18 -5.18
C TRP A 74 12.21 0.87 -4.96
N PHE A 75 11.85 2.13 -5.15
CA PHE A 75 12.68 3.26 -4.77
C PHE A 75 12.29 3.73 -3.38
N SER A 76 13.26 4.08 -2.57
CA SER A 76 13.03 4.56 -1.21
C SER A 76 14.02 5.64 -0.85
N TRP A 77 13.53 6.68 -0.17
CA TRP A 77 14.33 7.80 0.30
C TRP A 77 14.11 8.03 1.80
N PRO A 78 15.14 8.47 2.53
CA PRO A 78 15.01 8.83 3.95
C PRO A 78 14.40 10.22 4.16
N ILE A 79 14.06 10.92 3.10
CA ILE A 79 13.46 12.25 3.05
C ILE A 79 12.16 12.22 2.27
N ASP A 80 11.40 13.29 2.33
CA ASP A 80 10.15 13.43 1.59
C ASP A 80 10.45 13.72 0.11
N VAL A 81 10.07 12.80 -0.77
CA VAL A 81 10.35 12.85 -2.21
C VAL A 81 9.08 12.52 -2.97
N ASP A 82 8.74 13.40 -3.90
CA ASP A 82 7.70 13.15 -4.90
C ASP A 82 8.31 12.52 -6.16
N CYS A 83 7.87 11.32 -6.51
CA CYS A 83 8.33 10.60 -7.68
C CYS A 83 7.16 10.28 -8.62
N VAL A 84 7.37 10.53 -9.91
CA VAL A 84 6.38 10.24 -10.94
C VAL A 84 7.01 9.54 -12.13
N ARG A 85 6.23 8.67 -12.78
CA ARG A 85 6.60 8.11 -14.08
C ARG A 85 6.21 9.08 -15.18
N VAL A 86 7.10 9.32 -16.12
CA VAL A 86 6.81 10.15 -17.30
C VAL A 86 5.85 9.42 -18.24
N PRO A 87 4.66 9.99 -18.52
CA PRO A 87 3.63 9.29 -19.29
C PRO A 87 3.97 9.08 -20.77
N LEU A 88 4.88 9.87 -21.31
CA LEU A 88 5.25 9.88 -22.73
C LEU A 88 6.54 9.12 -23.05
N SER A 89 7.04 8.29 -22.15
CA SER A 89 8.21 7.46 -22.48
C SER A 89 7.83 6.43 -23.54
N VAL A 90 8.18 6.74 -24.78
CA VAL A 90 7.93 5.91 -25.99
C VAL A 90 8.97 4.80 -26.12
N ASP A 91 10.00 4.85 -25.28
CA ASP A 91 11.14 3.98 -25.36
C ASP A 91 10.98 2.69 -24.57
N VAL A 92 11.85 1.76 -24.85
CA VAL A 92 11.94 0.42 -24.25
C VAL A 92 12.00 0.45 -22.72
N GLU A 93 12.34 1.62 -22.14
CA GLU A 93 12.46 1.82 -20.70
C GLU A 93 11.57 2.96 -20.18
N SER A 94 10.99 2.73 -19.01
CA SER A 94 10.24 3.77 -18.30
C SER A 94 11.18 4.82 -17.72
N LEU A 95 10.80 6.09 -17.89
CA LEU A 95 11.49 7.25 -17.35
C LEU A 95 10.80 7.74 -16.09
N PHE A 96 11.58 8.09 -15.06
CA PHE A 96 11.09 8.57 -13.78
C PHE A 96 11.69 9.94 -13.46
N CYS A 97 10.88 10.82 -12.91
CA CYS A 97 11.29 12.12 -12.40
C CYS A 97 10.97 12.19 -10.92
N TRP A 98 11.85 12.79 -10.14
CA TRP A 98 11.61 13.05 -8.72
C TRP A 98 12.15 14.39 -8.26
N THR A 99 11.51 14.92 -7.23
CA THR A 99 11.84 16.17 -6.56
C THR A 99 11.84 15.96 -5.05
N GLY A 100 12.50 16.83 -4.31
CA GLY A 100 12.60 16.72 -2.84
C GLY A 100 13.99 16.29 -2.37
N ASP A 101 14.80 15.69 -3.25
CA ASP A 101 16.19 15.31 -3.00
C ASP A 101 17.15 16.26 -3.72
N GLY A 102 17.14 17.53 -3.32
CA GLY A 102 17.93 18.61 -3.96
C GLY A 102 17.29 19.11 -5.26
N VAL A 103 18.09 19.20 -6.33
CA VAL A 103 17.57 19.59 -7.65
C VAL A 103 16.69 18.50 -8.24
N PRO A 104 15.67 18.85 -9.05
CA PRO A 104 14.87 17.84 -9.76
C PRO A 104 15.74 16.90 -10.57
N LYS A 105 15.49 15.62 -10.43
CA LYS A 105 16.27 14.54 -11.07
C LYS A 105 15.38 13.74 -12.00
N MET A 106 16.01 13.15 -13.02
CA MET A 106 15.36 12.27 -13.98
C MET A 106 16.28 11.11 -14.31
N ALA A 107 15.75 9.89 -14.35
CA ALA A 107 16.49 8.72 -14.76
C ALA A 107 15.61 7.67 -15.45
N THR A 108 16.23 6.88 -16.33
CA THR A 108 15.59 5.66 -16.85
C THR A 108 15.54 4.60 -15.76
N TYR A 109 14.65 3.61 -15.93
CA TYR A 109 14.50 2.51 -14.97
C TYR A 109 15.83 1.84 -14.64
N THR A 110 16.60 1.46 -15.67
CA THR A 110 17.90 0.79 -15.48
C THR A 110 18.89 1.65 -14.71
N ASN A 111 19.01 2.92 -15.03
CA ASN A 111 19.91 3.83 -14.33
C ASN A 111 19.49 4.07 -12.88
N ALA A 112 18.19 4.21 -12.62
CA ALA A 112 17.68 4.41 -11.27
C ALA A 112 17.89 3.16 -10.40
N VAL A 113 17.70 1.96 -10.95
CA VAL A 113 17.93 0.70 -10.22
C VAL A 113 19.42 0.43 -9.99
N SER A 114 20.28 0.72 -10.97
CA SER A 114 21.73 0.48 -10.88
C SER A 114 22.44 1.52 -10.02
N GLY A 115 21.94 2.74 -9.98
CA GLY A 115 22.51 3.86 -9.23
C GLY A 115 22.23 3.84 -7.72
N GLY A 116 21.54 2.85 -7.21
CA GLY A 116 21.29 2.71 -5.77
C GLY A 116 20.39 3.81 -5.22
N GLY A 117 19.32 4.13 -5.94
CA GLY A 117 18.30 5.09 -5.50
C GLY A 117 17.71 4.80 -4.12
#